data_90cb5b9d4594dd62a8ba9b8bf9248fd8
#
_entry.id   90cb5b9d4594dd62a8ba9b8bf9248fd8
#
_cell.length_a   1.000
_cell.length_b   1.000
_cell.length_c   1.000
_cell.angle_alpha   90.00
_cell.angle_beta   90.00
_cell.angle_gamma   90.00
#
_symmetry.space_group_name_H-M   'P 1'
#
loop_
_entity.id
_entity.type
_entity.pdbx_description
1 polymer ?
#
loop_
_entity_poly.entity_id
_entity_poly.type
_entity_poly.pdbx_seq_one_letter_code
_entity_poly.pdbx_strand_id
1 'polypeptide(L)'
;MRNGLKKQIISGLFWKFGERILAQGVSFVVSLVLARMLLPEEYGSIALVLVFINLANVFVSNGLGETLIQKPDAKQSDFSTMFFCSLFLSILLYAFLFCSAPFIARFYNNEQLILVLRVLGLQVPLSSVNTIQQAYVSKHMMFRKFFYSTVGGTLISGFIGIVLAYNGAGIWALVIQYMTNTFINTFILFITVKWYPTFEFDKNSAKTLFSFGWKLVAA
;
A
#
# COMPACT_ATOMS: atom_id res chain seq x y z
N MET A 1 19.46 28.48 -11.85
CA MET A 1 18.53 27.33 -11.93
C MET A 1 19.15 25.99 -11.48
N ARG A 2 20.38 25.66 -11.88
CA ARG A 2 21.05 24.36 -11.56
C ARG A 2 21.28 24.07 -10.06
N ASN A 3 21.52 25.09 -9.24
CA ASN A 3 21.78 24.92 -7.80
C ASN A 3 20.49 24.66 -6.99
N GLY A 4 19.34 25.19 -7.41
CA GLY A 4 18.04 24.92 -6.76
C GLY A 4 17.58 23.47 -6.98
N LEU A 5 17.73 22.96 -8.19
CA LEU A 5 17.39 21.59 -8.55
C LEU A 5 18.25 20.57 -7.79
N LYS A 6 19.58 20.81 -7.70
CA LYS A 6 20.48 19.96 -6.91
C LYS A 6 20.08 19.89 -5.43
N LYS A 7 19.72 21.04 -4.83
CA LYS A 7 19.29 21.11 -3.42
C LYS A 7 17.99 20.36 -3.20
N GLN A 8 17.03 20.44 -4.13
CA GLN A 8 15.77 19.70 -4.07
C GLN A 8 15.98 18.18 -4.19
N ILE A 9 16.85 17.75 -5.12
CA ILE A 9 17.18 16.33 -5.30
C ILE A 9 17.86 15.76 -4.04
N ILE A 10 18.87 16.45 -3.50
CA ILE A 10 19.59 16.01 -2.30
C ILE A 10 18.64 15.98 -1.09
N SER A 11 17.82 17.00 -0.90
CA SER A 11 16.82 17.01 0.16
C SER A 11 15.79 15.87 -0.01
N GLY A 12 15.33 15.62 -1.23
CA GLY A 12 14.41 14.52 -1.53
C GLY A 12 15.00 13.15 -1.22
N LEU A 13 16.26 12.93 -1.61
CA LEU A 13 16.98 11.68 -1.31
C LEU A 13 17.15 11.50 0.20
N PHE A 14 17.52 12.55 0.93
CA PHE A 14 17.68 12.51 2.38
C PHE A 14 16.36 12.11 3.08
N TRP A 15 15.23 12.73 2.70
CA TRP A 15 13.93 12.41 3.25
C TRP A 15 13.48 11.00 2.91
N LYS A 16 13.69 10.53 1.67
CA LYS A 16 13.31 9.18 1.24
C LYS A 16 14.17 8.11 1.90
N PHE A 17 15.47 8.37 2.07
CA PHE A 17 16.38 7.44 2.75
C PHE A 17 16.09 7.39 4.25
N GLY A 18 15.88 8.54 4.89
CA GLY A 18 15.49 8.64 6.30
C GLY A 18 14.14 7.95 6.59
N GLU A 19 13.15 8.14 5.71
CA GLU A 19 11.87 7.44 5.78
C GLU A 19 12.08 5.92 5.78
N ARG A 20 12.85 5.41 4.82
CA ARG A 20 13.03 3.98 4.65
C ARG A 20 13.76 3.35 5.85
N ILE A 21 14.82 4.00 6.35
CA ILE A 21 15.56 3.50 7.52
C ILE A 21 14.68 3.52 8.77
N LEU A 22 13.99 4.63 9.05
CA LEU A 22 13.16 4.74 10.24
C LEU A 22 11.96 3.80 10.19
N ALA A 23 11.24 3.77 9.09
CA ALA A 23 10.08 2.87 8.94
C ALA A 23 10.51 1.41 9.05
N GLN A 24 11.61 1.02 8.40
CA GLN A 24 12.12 -0.35 8.47
C GLN A 24 12.64 -0.69 9.88
N GLY A 25 13.32 0.24 10.53
CA GLY A 25 13.81 0.06 11.91
C GLY A 25 12.66 -0.12 12.91
N VAL A 26 11.65 0.75 12.84
CA VAL A 26 10.45 0.63 13.69
C VAL A 26 9.71 -0.67 13.39
N SER A 27 9.50 -1.00 12.12
CA SER A 27 8.83 -2.25 11.70
C SER A 27 9.59 -3.48 12.21
N PHE A 28 10.92 -3.47 12.16
CA PHE A 28 11.76 -4.54 12.68
C PHE A 28 11.59 -4.72 14.21
N VAL A 29 11.62 -3.61 14.97
CA VAL A 29 11.41 -3.66 16.42
C VAL A 29 10.01 -4.18 16.75
N VAL A 30 8.99 -3.67 16.09
CA VAL A 30 7.60 -4.12 16.26
C VAL A 30 7.46 -5.61 15.94
N SER A 31 8.02 -6.06 14.82
CA SER A 31 7.94 -7.48 14.44
C SER A 31 8.66 -8.39 15.42
N LEU A 32 9.80 -7.94 16.00
CA LEU A 32 10.53 -8.69 17.01
C LEU A 32 9.74 -8.80 18.32
N VAL A 33 9.08 -7.73 18.75
CA VAL A 33 8.21 -7.75 19.93
C VAL A 33 7.03 -8.69 19.73
N LEU A 34 6.32 -8.54 18.60
CA LEU A 34 5.17 -9.38 18.28
C LEU A 34 5.56 -10.86 18.11
N ALA A 35 6.73 -11.16 17.53
CA ALA A 35 7.23 -12.53 17.39
C ALA A 35 7.50 -13.24 18.73
N ARG A 36 7.72 -12.49 19.81
CA ARG A 36 7.83 -13.04 21.16
C ARG A 36 6.50 -13.25 21.86
N MET A 37 5.45 -12.62 21.38
CA MET A 37 4.13 -12.62 22.02
C MET A 37 3.12 -13.54 21.31
N LEU A 38 3.31 -13.78 20.02
CA LEU A 38 2.40 -14.53 19.17
C LEU A 38 2.99 -15.90 18.83
N LEU A 39 2.10 -16.85 18.53
CA LEU A 39 2.50 -18.20 18.14
C LEU A 39 3.09 -18.21 16.71
N PRO A 40 4.06 -19.07 16.40
CA PRO A 40 4.62 -19.21 15.05
C PRO A 40 3.56 -19.55 14.00
N GLU A 41 2.52 -20.29 14.37
CA GLU A 41 1.38 -20.66 13.50
C GLU A 41 0.56 -19.44 13.06
N GLU A 42 0.41 -18.46 13.95
CA GLU A 42 -0.29 -17.20 13.66
C GLU A 42 0.49 -16.36 12.64
N TYR A 43 1.81 -16.28 12.80
CA TYR A 43 2.71 -15.65 11.83
C TYR A 43 2.70 -16.37 10.48
N GLY A 44 2.73 -17.71 10.50
CA GLY A 44 2.63 -18.52 9.28
C GLY A 44 1.34 -18.25 8.52
N SER A 45 0.23 -18.20 9.23
CA SER A 45 -1.09 -17.89 8.65
C SER A 45 -1.14 -16.51 8.00
N ILE A 46 -0.61 -15.49 8.67
CA ILE A 46 -0.52 -14.13 8.10
C ILE A 46 0.43 -14.10 6.90
N ALA A 47 1.58 -14.76 6.97
CA ALA A 47 2.53 -14.80 5.85
C ALA A 47 1.89 -15.39 4.59
N LEU A 48 1.12 -16.46 4.72
CA LEU A 48 0.35 -17.05 3.61
C LEU A 48 -0.64 -16.05 3.01
N VAL A 49 -1.42 -15.37 3.85
CA VAL A 49 -2.40 -14.37 3.39
C VAL A 49 -1.71 -13.21 2.69
N LEU A 50 -0.60 -12.73 3.24
CA LEU A 50 0.17 -11.62 2.65
C LEU A 50 0.74 -11.96 1.27
N VAL A 51 1.05 -13.22 0.96
CA VAL A 51 1.47 -13.63 -0.40
C VAL A 51 0.38 -13.28 -1.42
N PHE A 52 -0.88 -13.63 -1.14
CA PHE A 52 -2.00 -13.36 -2.04
C PHE A 52 -2.29 -11.86 -2.16
N ILE A 53 -2.22 -11.13 -1.04
CA ILE A 53 -2.43 -9.68 -1.01
C ILE A 53 -1.30 -8.96 -1.78
N ASN A 54 -0.05 -9.36 -1.57
CA ASN A 54 1.09 -8.76 -2.26
C ASN A 54 1.03 -9.04 -3.76
N LEU A 55 0.63 -10.25 -4.17
CA LEU A 55 0.41 -10.56 -5.58
C LEU A 55 -0.66 -9.65 -6.20
N ALA A 56 -1.79 -9.45 -5.53
CA ALA A 56 -2.82 -8.52 -5.98
C ALA A 56 -2.31 -7.07 -6.05
N ASN A 57 -1.54 -6.64 -5.05
CA ASN A 57 -0.96 -5.29 -5.02
C ASN A 57 0.06 -5.04 -6.15
N VAL A 58 0.80 -6.05 -6.61
CA VAL A 58 1.70 -5.91 -7.77
C VAL A 58 0.94 -5.45 -9.00
N PHE A 59 -0.24 -6.02 -9.27
CA PHE A 59 -1.07 -5.60 -10.41
C PHE A 59 -1.59 -4.17 -10.27
N VAL A 60 -1.92 -3.74 -9.05
CA VAL A 60 -2.47 -2.42 -8.78
C VAL A 60 -1.38 -1.33 -8.78
N SER A 61 -0.26 -1.58 -8.10
CA SER A 61 0.75 -0.56 -7.84
C SER A 61 1.77 -0.43 -8.97
N ASN A 62 2.36 -1.52 -9.42
CA ASN A 62 3.46 -1.45 -10.39
C ASN A 62 2.97 -1.12 -11.81
N GLY A 63 1.74 -1.57 -12.17
CA GLY A 63 1.20 -1.29 -13.51
C GLY A 63 0.74 0.13 -13.71
N LEU A 64 0.09 0.73 -12.71
CA LEU A 64 -0.66 1.98 -12.90
C LEU A 64 0.03 3.19 -12.27
N GLY A 65 0.63 3.04 -11.08
CA GLY A 65 1.29 4.13 -10.37
C GLY A 65 2.60 4.58 -11.06
N GLU A 66 3.44 3.63 -11.43
CA GLU A 66 4.74 3.93 -12.06
C GLU A 66 4.59 4.57 -13.44
N THR A 67 3.56 4.18 -14.19
CA THR A 67 3.27 4.75 -15.50
C THR A 67 3.00 6.26 -15.41
N LEU A 68 2.31 6.72 -14.37
CA LEU A 68 2.06 8.15 -14.13
C LEU A 68 3.33 8.92 -13.81
N ILE A 69 4.25 8.32 -13.07
CA ILE A 69 5.54 8.95 -12.72
C ILE A 69 6.38 9.14 -13.98
N GLN A 70 6.39 8.16 -14.86
CA GLN A 70 7.19 8.16 -16.09
C GLN A 70 6.62 9.05 -17.19
N LYS A 71 5.30 9.36 -17.21
CA LYS A 71 4.69 10.24 -18.21
C LYS A 71 5.14 11.69 -17.98
N PRO A 72 5.92 12.34 -18.90
CA PRO A 72 6.48 13.70 -18.65
C PRO A 72 5.40 14.75 -18.36
N ASP A 73 4.34 14.77 -19.17
CA ASP A 73 3.26 15.77 -19.14
C ASP A 73 1.96 15.20 -18.56
N ALA A 74 2.05 14.48 -17.43
CA ALA A 74 0.85 13.94 -16.79
C ALA A 74 0.00 15.09 -16.21
N LYS A 75 -1.24 15.18 -16.70
CA LYS A 75 -2.25 16.15 -16.31
C LYS A 75 -3.10 15.62 -15.14
N GLN A 76 -3.87 16.51 -14.53
CA GLN A 76 -4.84 16.15 -13.49
C GLN A 76 -5.81 15.05 -13.95
N SER A 77 -6.28 15.13 -15.19
CA SER A 77 -7.16 14.12 -15.80
C SER A 77 -6.51 12.73 -15.86
N ASP A 78 -5.19 12.63 -16.13
CA ASP A 78 -4.48 11.36 -16.15
C ASP A 78 -4.46 10.70 -14.78
N PHE A 79 -4.14 11.48 -13.73
CA PHE A 79 -4.16 10.99 -12.35
C PHE A 79 -5.55 10.54 -11.93
N SER A 80 -6.59 11.31 -12.27
CA SER A 80 -7.98 10.96 -11.95
C SER A 80 -8.43 9.70 -12.68
N THR A 81 -8.13 9.59 -13.97
CA THR A 81 -8.45 8.41 -14.77
C THR A 81 -7.79 7.16 -14.19
N MET A 82 -6.48 7.24 -13.84
CA MET A 82 -5.75 6.11 -13.27
C MET A 82 -6.23 5.78 -11.85
N PHE A 83 -6.67 6.77 -11.09
CA PHE A 83 -7.29 6.54 -9.77
C PHE A 83 -8.54 5.66 -9.90
N PHE A 84 -9.47 6.01 -10.79
CA PHE A 84 -10.68 5.20 -10.99
C PHE A 84 -10.38 3.83 -11.59
N CYS A 85 -9.44 3.73 -12.53
CA CYS A 85 -9.01 2.45 -13.10
C CYS A 85 -8.36 1.54 -12.05
N SER A 86 -7.45 2.07 -11.22
CA SER A 86 -6.79 1.30 -10.17
C SER A 86 -7.77 0.88 -9.08
N LEU A 87 -8.70 1.76 -8.71
CA LEU A 87 -9.74 1.45 -7.73
C LEU A 87 -10.68 0.34 -8.25
N PHE A 88 -11.12 0.43 -9.50
CA PHE A 88 -11.94 -0.60 -10.11
C PHE A 88 -11.24 -1.95 -10.18
N LEU A 89 -9.97 -1.97 -10.64
CA LEU A 89 -9.16 -3.18 -10.70
C LEU A 89 -8.95 -3.78 -9.31
N SER A 90 -8.66 -2.95 -8.31
CA SER A 90 -8.45 -3.40 -6.93
C SER A 90 -9.71 -3.99 -6.30
N ILE A 91 -10.89 -3.45 -6.60
CA ILE A 91 -12.18 -4.01 -6.16
C ILE A 91 -12.42 -5.38 -6.82
N LEU A 92 -12.12 -5.53 -8.11
CA LEU A 92 -12.21 -6.83 -8.80
C LEU A 92 -11.28 -7.88 -8.19
N LEU A 93 -10.02 -7.49 -7.94
CA LEU A 93 -9.04 -8.38 -7.30
C LEU A 93 -9.45 -8.74 -5.87
N TYR A 94 -9.97 -7.78 -5.11
CA TYR A 94 -10.52 -8.06 -3.79
C TYR A 94 -11.71 -9.01 -3.83
N ALA A 95 -12.66 -8.80 -4.76
CA ALA A 95 -13.79 -9.72 -4.93
C ALA A 95 -13.32 -11.14 -5.30
N PHE A 96 -12.32 -11.25 -6.17
CA PHE A 96 -11.70 -12.52 -6.49
C PHE A 96 -11.06 -13.19 -5.26
N LEU A 97 -10.27 -12.45 -4.47
CA LEU A 97 -9.68 -12.95 -3.22
C LEU A 97 -10.75 -13.35 -2.21
N PHE A 98 -11.80 -12.55 -2.07
CA PHE A 98 -12.91 -12.83 -1.16
C PHE A 98 -13.64 -14.14 -1.50
N CYS A 99 -13.90 -14.37 -2.80
CA CYS A 99 -14.52 -15.61 -3.28
C CYS A 99 -13.55 -16.80 -3.20
N SER A 100 -12.26 -16.59 -3.38
CA SER A 100 -11.24 -17.64 -3.32
C SER A 100 -10.88 -18.03 -1.88
N ALA A 101 -11.21 -17.21 -0.88
CA ALA A 101 -10.83 -17.43 0.51
C ALA A 101 -11.23 -18.84 1.06
N PRO A 102 -12.45 -19.37 0.82
CA PRO A 102 -12.80 -20.71 1.31
C PRO A 102 -11.98 -21.83 0.63
N PHE A 103 -11.61 -21.66 -0.64
CA PHE A 103 -10.79 -22.64 -1.37
C PHE A 103 -9.35 -22.66 -0.83
N ILE A 104 -8.78 -21.47 -0.58
CA ILE A 104 -7.45 -21.30 0.01
C ILE A 104 -7.42 -21.89 1.42
N ALA A 105 -8.43 -21.61 2.25
CA ALA A 105 -8.52 -22.14 3.61
C ALA A 105 -8.61 -23.68 3.64
N ARG A 106 -9.38 -24.27 2.73
CA ARG A 106 -9.46 -25.73 2.59
C ARG A 106 -8.14 -26.35 2.15
N PHE A 107 -7.44 -25.71 1.21
CA PHE A 107 -6.14 -26.18 0.71
C PHE A 107 -5.08 -26.22 1.82
N TYR A 108 -5.08 -25.23 2.71
CA TYR A 108 -4.16 -25.14 3.85
C TYR A 108 -4.69 -25.79 5.14
N ASN A 109 -5.90 -26.40 5.11
CA ASN A 109 -6.57 -26.99 6.27
C ASN A 109 -6.68 -26.02 7.47
N ASN A 110 -6.93 -24.74 7.22
CA ASN A 110 -7.02 -23.69 8.23
C ASN A 110 -8.20 -22.76 7.95
N GLU A 111 -9.32 -22.98 8.64
CA GLU A 111 -10.55 -22.19 8.48
C GLU A 111 -10.40 -20.71 8.88
N GLN A 112 -9.46 -20.42 9.79
CA GLN A 112 -9.19 -19.06 10.22
C GLN A 112 -8.75 -18.15 9.06
N LEU A 113 -8.10 -18.73 8.04
CA LEU A 113 -7.65 -18.00 6.85
C LEU A 113 -8.81 -17.34 6.08
N ILE A 114 -10.04 -17.85 6.16
CA ILE A 114 -11.20 -17.28 5.46
C ILE A 114 -11.43 -15.85 5.93
N LEU A 115 -11.59 -15.65 7.23
CA LEU A 115 -11.85 -14.33 7.80
C LEU A 115 -10.62 -13.41 7.67
N VAL A 116 -9.44 -13.95 7.96
CA VAL A 116 -8.19 -13.18 7.87
C VAL A 116 -7.95 -12.68 6.45
N LEU A 117 -8.12 -13.53 5.42
CA LEU A 117 -7.95 -13.15 4.02
C LEU A 117 -9.00 -12.13 3.57
N ARG A 118 -10.25 -12.28 4.01
CA ARG A 118 -11.32 -11.33 3.69
C ARG A 118 -11.08 -9.96 4.30
N VAL A 119 -10.66 -9.90 5.55
CA VAL A 119 -10.39 -8.63 6.23
C VAL A 119 -9.12 -7.97 5.70
N LEU A 120 -8.00 -8.71 5.65
CA LEU A 120 -6.75 -8.17 5.11
C LEU A 120 -6.83 -7.86 3.62
N GLY A 121 -7.66 -8.57 2.85
CA GLY A 121 -7.90 -8.28 1.45
C GLY A 121 -8.41 -6.86 1.19
N LEU A 122 -9.08 -6.23 2.16
CA LEU A 122 -9.47 -4.81 2.09
C LEU A 122 -8.27 -3.86 1.95
N GLN A 123 -7.06 -4.33 2.24
CA GLN A 123 -5.85 -3.55 1.96
C GLN A 123 -5.66 -3.27 0.47
N VAL A 124 -6.13 -4.16 -0.43
CA VAL A 124 -5.94 -4.01 -1.87
C VAL A 124 -6.65 -2.76 -2.42
N PRO A 125 -7.95 -2.49 -2.17
CA PRO A 125 -8.57 -1.23 -2.56
C PRO A 125 -8.02 -0.02 -1.79
N LEU A 126 -7.65 -0.14 -0.52
CA LEU A 126 -7.03 0.95 0.21
C LEU A 126 -5.65 1.32 -0.35
N SER A 127 -4.83 0.33 -0.71
CA SER A 127 -3.51 0.56 -1.31
C SER A 127 -3.61 1.15 -2.72
N SER A 128 -4.68 0.89 -3.48
CA SER A 128 -4.88 1.53 -4.78
C SER A 128 -5.03 3.06 -4.66
N VAL A 129 -5.78 3.52 -3.66
CA VAL A 129 -5.91 4.95 -3.35
C VAL A 129 -4.54 5.54 -2.97
N ASN A 130 -3.79 4.82 -2.14
CA ASN A 130 -2.47 5.23 -1.68
C ASN A 130 -1.46 5.31 -2.85
N THR A 131 -1.48 4.34 -3.77
CA THR A 131 -0.56 4.27 -4.91
C THR A 131 -0.61 5.54 -5.78
N ILE A 132 -1.80 6.04 -6.09
CA ILE A 132 -1.94 7.25 -6.91
C ILE A 132 -1.49 8.51 -6.16
N GLN A 133 -1.78 8.60 -4.86
CA GLN A 133 -1.25 9.66 -4.01
C GLN A 133 0.28 9.64 -3.98
N GLN A 134 0.87 8.46 -3.87
CA GLN A 134 2.32 8.26 -3.92
C GLN A 134 2.91 8.65 -5.27
N ALA A 135 2.27 8.30 -6.38
CA ALA A 135 2.70 8.71 -7.71
C ALA A 135 2.71 10.23 -7.85
N TYR A 136 1.67 10.91 -7.34
CA TYR A 136 1.58 12.37 -7.33
C TYR A 136 2.70 13.00 -6.49
N VAL A 137 2.94 12.49 -5.28
CA VAL A 137 4.03 12.95 -4.39
C VAL A 137 5.40 12.75 -5.03
N SER A 138 5.64 11.59 -5.64
CA SER A 138 6.90 11.27 -6.31
C SER A 138 7.15 12.21 -7.48
N LYS A 139 6.14 12.45 -8.32
CA LYS A 139 6.24 13.36 -9.47
C LYS A 139 6.54 14.80 -9.08
N HIS A 140 5.97 15.27 -7.97
CA HIS A 140 6.18 16.64 -7.47
C HIS A 140 7.32 16.74 -6.44
N MET A 141 8.09 15.67 -6.25
CA MET A 141 9.24 15.58 -5.31
C MET A 141 8.89 15.99 -3.85
N MET A 142 7.65 15.73 -3.42
CA MET A 142 7.19 16.08 -2.06
C MET A 142 7.50 14.96 -1.05
N PHE A 143 8.72 14.43 -1.04
CA PHE A 143 9.12 13.25 -0.25
C PHE A 143 8.96 13.39 1.27
N ARG A 144 8.95 14.62 1.79
CA ARG A 144 8.66 14.88 3.20
C ARG A 144 7.28 14.37 3.62
N LYS A 145 6.30 14.35 2.71
CA LYS A 145 4.95 13.85 2.98
C LYS A 145 4.94 12.33 3.11
N PHE A 146 5.77 11.64 2.33
CA PHE A 146 6.00 10.22 2.51
C PHE A 146 6.54 9.88 3.90
N PHE A 147 7.56 10.62 4.34
CA PHE A 147 8.15 10.41 5.64
C PHE A 147 7.09 10.42 6.75
N TYR A 148 6.26 11.44 6.80
CA TYR A 148 5.24 11.56 7.84
C TYR A 148 4.15 10.47 7.73
N SER A 149 3.73 10.09 6.53
CA SER A 149 2.71 9.07 6.37
C SER A 149 3.23 7.67 6.71
N THR A 150 4.41 7.31 6.22
CA THR A 150 4.96 5.96 6.41
C THR A 150 5.42 5.77 7.86
N VAL A 151 6.19 6.70 8.41
CA VAL A 151 6.68 6.60 9.79
C VAL A 151 5.52 6.70 10.78
N GLY A 152 4.60 7.65 10.59
CA GLY A 152 3.41 7.79 11.41
C GLY A 152 2.51 6.55 11.37
N GLY A 153 2.26 6.01 10.17
CA GLY A 153 1.51 4.78 9.98
C GLY A 153 2.16 3.58 10.70
N THR A 154 3.48 3.42 10.54
CA THR A 154 4.22 2.31 11.16
C THR A 154 4.26 2.41 12.69
N LEU A 155 4.46 3.60 13.25
CA LEU A 155 4.48 3.81 14.70
C LEU A 155 3.11 3.54 15.33
N ILE A 156 2.05 4.12 14.78
CA ILE A 156 0.70 3.98 15.33
C ILE A 156 0.23 2.53 15.19
N SER A 157 0.40 1.92 14.03
CA SER A 157 0.00 0.53 13.81
C SER A 157 0.81 -0.44 14.67
N GLY A 158 2.11 -0.20 14.81
CA GLY A 158 2.97 -1.00 15.67
C GLY A 158 2.54 -0.95 17.13
N PHE A 159 2.23 0.24 17.63
CA PHE A 159 1.72 0.41 18.99
C PHE A 159 0.38 -0.33 19.19
N ILE A 160 -0.58 -0.17 18.27
CA ILE A 160 -1.87 -0.87 18.34
C ILE A 160 -1.68 -2.39 18.27
N GLY A 161 -0.82 -2.88 17.37
CA GLY A 161 -0.53 -4.31 17.25
C GLY A 161 0.04 -4.90 18.54
N ILE A 162 1.01 -4.21 19.18
CA ILE A 162 1.61 -4.65 20.45
C ILE A 162 0.56 -4.66 21.57
N VAL A 163 -0.27 -3.62 21.67
CA VAL A 163 -1.33 -3.56 22.70
C VAL A 163 -2.33 -4.70 22.51
N LEU A 164 -2.74 -4.99 21.29
CA LEU A 164 -3.66 -6.09 20.99
C LEU A 164 -3.03 -7.47 21.27
N ALA A 165 -1.76 -7.66 20.92
CA ALA A 165 -1.05 -8.90 21.22
C ALA A 165 -0.92 -9.10 22.75
N TYR A 166 -0.65 -8.03 23.51
CA TYR A 166 -0.60 -8.08 24.98
C TYR A 166 -1.95 -8.47 25.59
N ASN A 167 -3.06 -8.06 24.97
CA ASN A 167 -4.41 -8.45 25.38
C ASN A 167 -4.85 -9.83 24.88
N GLY A 168 -3.95 -10.61 24.27
CA GLY A 168 -4.25 -11.98 23.83
C GLY A 168 -5.10 -12.06 22.55
N ALA A 169 -5.10 -11.03 21.70
CA ALA A 169 -5.87 -11.02 20.47
C ALA A 169 -5.35 -12.02 19.40
N GLY A 170 -4.21 -12.65 19.63
CA GLY A 170 -3.62 -13.64 18.73
C GLY A 170 -3.42 -13.07 17.31
N ILE A 171 -3.78 -13.83 16.29
CA ILE A 171 -3.65 -13.46 14.87
C ILE A 171 -4.28 -12.09 14.54
N TRP A 172 -5.33 -11.69 15.27
CA TRP A 172 -6.01 -10.43 15.05
C TRP A 172 -5.16 -9.21 15.39
N ALA A 173 -4.16 -9.35 16.26
CA ALA A 173 -3.18 -8.30 16.52
C ALA A 173 -2.42 -7.91 15.25
N LEU A 174 -1.98 -8.90 14.47
CA LEU A 174 -1.32 -8.69 13.18
C LEU A 174 -2.28 -8.15 12.12
N VAL A 175 -3.50 -8.72 12.03
CA VAL A 175 -4.52 -8.26 11.07
C VAL A 175 -4.81 -6.77 11.27
N ILE A 176 -5.10 -6.37 12.50
CA ILE A 176 -5.42 -4.97 12.83
C ILE A 176 -4.19 -4.08 12.64
N GLN A 177 -3.00 -4.55 12.98
CA GLN A 177 -1.76 -3.82 12.74
C GLN A 177 -1.59 -3.49 11.25
N TYR A 178 -1.69 -4.47 10.36
CA TYR A 178 -1.53 -4.26 8.92
C TYR A 178 -2.63 -3.35 8.36
N MET A 179 -3.89 -3.55 8.76
CA MET A 179 -5.01 -2.70 8.35
C MET A 179 -4.81 -1.26 8.81
N THR A 180 -4.45 -1.06 10.07
CA THR A 180 -4.19 0.27 10.63
C THR A 180 -3.03 0.96 9.92
N ASN A 181 -1.94 0.24 9.61
CA ASN A 181 -0.81 0.79 8.88
C ASN A 181 -1.26 1.35 7.52
N THR A 182 -1.96 0.53 6.73
CA THR A 182 -2.44 0.94 5.41
C THR A 182 -3.43 2.10 5.50
N PHE A 183 -4.36 2.04 6.45
CA PHE A 183 -5.36 3.08 6.65
C PHE A 183 -4.73 4.42 7.05
N ILE A 184 -3.87 4.42 8.08
CA ILE A 184 -3.22 5.64 8.59
C ILE A 184 -2.30 6.24 7.52
N ASN A 185 -1.53 5.41 6.83
CA ASN A 185 -0.66 5.88 5.75
C ASN A 185 -1.48 6.56 4.64
N THR A 186 -2.55 5.91 4.17
CA THR A 186 -3.45 6.48 3.16
C THR A 186 -4.11 7.76 3.65
N PHE A 187 -4.59 7.78 4.89
CA PHE A 187 -5.26 8.93 5.49
C PHE A 187 -4.33 10.15 5.63
N ILE A 188 -3.11 9.94 6.15
CA ILE A 188 -2.11 11.02 6.27
C ILE A 188 -1.74 11.57 4.90
N LEU A 189 -1.53 10.69 3.89
CA LEU A 189 -1.26 11.14 2.53
C LEU A 189 -2.43 11.95 1.97
N PHE A 190 -3.65 11.48 2.13
CA PHE A 190 -4.83 12.14 1.62
C PHE A 190 -5.01 13.57 2.17
N ILE A 191 -4.75 13.77 3.47
CA ILE A 191 -4.83 15.09 4.11
C ILE A 191 -3.65 15.98 3.70
N THR A 192 -2.43 15.42 3.63
CA THR A 192 -1.22 16.23 3.45
C THR A 192 -0.96 16.57 1.99
N VAL A 193 -1.34 15.71 1.05
CA VAL A 193 -1.10 15.91 -0.39
C VAL A 193 -2.08 16.92 -0.97
N LYS A 194 -3.31 16.98 -0.45
CA LYS A 194 -4.39 17.87 -0.93
C LYS A 194 -4.67 17.71 -2.43
N TRP A 195 -4.40 16.55 -2.96
CA TRP A 195 -4.80 16.17 -4.31
C TRP A 195 -6.07 15.32 -4.22
N TYR A 196 -7.07 15.67 -5.00
CA TYR A 196 -8.34 14.96 -5.05
C TYR A 196 -8.65 14.59 -6.50
N PRO A 197 -9.18 13.36 -6.74
CA PRO A 197 -9.59 12.96 -8.08
C PRO A 197 -10.77 13.82 -8.55
N THR A 198 -10.70 14.27 -9.81
CA THR A 198 -11.81 14.91 -10.52
C THR A 198 -12.56 13.85 -11.32
N PHE A 199 -13.88 14.03 -11.55
CA PHE A 199 -14.67 13.10 -12.35
C PHE A 199 -14.41 13.24 -13.87
N GLU A 200 -13.19 13.58 -14.25
CA GLU A 200 -12.74 13.62 -15.65
C GLU A 200 -12.12 12.27 -16.01
N PHE A 201 -12.75 11.58 -16.95
CA PHE A 201 -12.27 10.30 -17.46
C PHE A 201 -11.84 10.44 -18.93
N ASP A 202 -10.54 10.31 -19.19
CA ASP A 202 -9.96 10.30 -20.52
C ASP A 202 -9.71 8.86 -21.00
N LYS A 203 -10.56 8.38 -21.93
CA LYS A 203 -10.46 7.03 -22.50
C LYS A 203 -9.12 6.79 -23.22
N ASN A 204 -8.55 7.82 -23.86
CA ASN A 204 -7.29 7.68 -24.60
C ASN A 204 -6.12 7.53 -23.63
N SER A 205 -6.09 8.31 -22.57
CA SER A 205 -5.13 8.18 -21.49
C SER A 205 -5.26 6.82 -20.79
N ALA A 206 -6.48 6.37 -20.49
CA ALA A 206 -6.71 5.05 -19.90
C ALA A 206 -6.12 3.92 -20.75
N LYS A 207 -6.40 3.90 -22.06
CA LYS A 207 -5.92 2.87 -23.01
C LYS A 207 -4.39 2.87 -23.11
N THR A 208 -3.79 4.04 -23.24
CA THR A 208 -2.33 4.21 -23.37
C THR A 208 -1.60 3.78 -22.10
N LEU A 209 -2.07 4.27 -20.95
CA LEU A 209 -1.46 3.99 -19.66
C LEU A 209 -1.64 2.51 -19.23
N PHE A 210 -2.80 1.93 -19.53
CA PHE A 210 -3.05 0.50 -19.26
C PHE A 210 -2.18 -0.41 -20.13
N SER A 211 -2.04 -0.09 -21.42
CA SER A 211 -1.15 -0.83 -22.35
C SER A 211 0.32 -0.76 -21.93
N PHE A 212 0.74 0.38 -21.36
CA PHE A 212 2.09 0.54 -20.85
C PHE A 212 2.28 -0.15 -19.50
N GLY A 213 1.32 0.00 -18.60
CA GLY A 213 1.33 -0.62 -17.27
C GLY A 213 1.37 -2.14 -17.31
N TRP A 214 0.63 -2.76 -18.24
CA TRP A 214 0.68 -4.21 -18.43
C TRP A 214 2.07 -4.72 -18.82
N LYS A 215 2.79 -3.98 -19.66
CA LYS A 215 4.17 -4.33 -20.04
C LYS A 215 5.14 -4.24 -18.87
N LEU A 216 4.91 -3.28 -17.95
CA LEU A 216 5.70 -3.13 -16.73
C LEU A 216 5.47 -4.26 -15.72
N VAL A 217 4.26 -4.82 -15.67
CA VAL A 217 3.95 -5.98 -14.80
C VAL A 217 4.55 -7.26 -15.38
N ALA A 218 4.69 -7.35 -16.71
CA ALA A 218 5.22 -8.52 -17.41
C ALA A 218 6.76 -8.54 -17.51
N ALA A 219 7.43 -7.43 -17.22
CA ALA A 219 8.89 -7.31 -17.25
C ALA A 219 9.52 -7.59 -15.88
#